data_491d6fbea783a28520bfbbf84a7f88a9
#
_entry.id   491d6fbea783a28520bfbbf84a7f88a9
#
_cell.length_a   1.000
_cell.length_b   1.000
_cell.length_c   1.000
_cell.angle_alpha   90.00
_cell.angle_beta   90.00
_cell.angle_gamma   90.00
#
_symmetry.space_group_name_H-M   'P 1'
#
loop_
_entity.id
_entity.type
_entity.pdbx_description
1 polymer ?
#
loop_
_entity_poly.entity_id
_entity_poly.type
_entity_poly.pdbx_seq_one_letter_code
_entity_poly.pdbx_strand_id
1 'polypeptide(L)'
;KEKYKLKDAKGMFHACIGTTIEKTKETMFRFEGPDFPYEEFRKDTSNRFHEIEETEGLPVKKGARELLSWLKESGANVGLASSTRSETVIRQLTHAGLIQYFDVIVGGEMAKKSKPEPDIYLEACKRMGITPESAYGVEDSYNGMRSLHAAGLHPIMVPDLLEPNEEMQSLAEIILPDLIEVRDYLKNVW
;
A
#
# COMPACT_ATOMS: atom_id res chain seq x y z
N LYS A 1 -6.05 -19.71 11.53
CA LYS A 1 -5.33 -19.95 12.80
C LYS A 1 -5.55 -21.39 13.32
N GLU A 2 -6.80 -21.83 13.41
CA GLU A 2 -7.14 -23.16 13.97
C GLU A 2 -6.64 -24.31 13.09
N LYS A 3 -6.83 -24.27 11.76
CA LYS A 3 -6.39 -25.32 10.82
C LYS A 3 -4.88 -25.61 10.91
N TYR A 4 -4.06 -24.57 10.99
CA TYR A 4 -2.59 -24.66 10.95
C TYR A 4 -1.95 -24.62 12.34
N LYS A 5 -2.71 -24.43 13.42
CA LYS A 5 -2.24 -24.37 14.83
C LYS A 5 -1.01 -23.47 15.03
N LEU A 6 -1.02 -22.28 14.39
CA LEU A 6 0.12 -21.36 14.40
C LEU A 6 0.55 -21.01 15.82
N LYS A 7 1.86 -21.08 16.11
CA LYS A 7 2.48 -20.81 17.42
C LYS A 7 2.29 -19.36 17.84
N ASP A 8 2.66 -18.44 16.96
CA ASP A 8 2.49 -16.99 17.14
C ASP A 8 2.00 -16.33 15.86
N ALA A 9 0.70 -16.46 15.59
CA ALA A 9 0.09 -15.90 14.38
C ALA A 9 0.22 -14.38 14.28
N LYS A 10 0.16 -13.66 15.43
CA LYS A 10 0.26 -12.20 15.45
C LYS A 10 1.68 -11.73 15.17
N GLY A 11 2.68 -12.28 15.87
CA GLY A 11 4.09 -11.94 15.64
C GLY A 11 4.54 -12.30 14.23
N MET A 12 4.14 -13.48 13.71
CA MET A 12 4.41 -13.90 12.35
C MET A 12 3.80 -12.93 11.33
N PHE A 13 2.53 -12.54 11.49
CA PHE A 13 1.86 -11.58 10.61
C PHE A 13 2.59 -10.23 10.60
N HIS A 14 2.90 -9.67 11.77
CA HIS A 14 3.63 -8.40 11.88
C HIS A 14 5.00 -8.46 11.20
N ALA A 15 5.72 -9.59 11.36
CA ALA A 15 7.03 -9.78 10.73
C ALA A 15 6.97 -9.95 9.19
N CYS A 16 5.80 -10.22 8.63
CA CYS A 16 5.58 -10.36 7.18
C CYS A 16 5.07 -9.07 6.51
N ILE A 17 4.65 -8.06 7.29
CA ILE A 17 4.13 -6.81 6.71
C ILE A 17 5.19 -6.12 5.86
N GLY A 18 4.83 -5.76 4.63
CA GLY A 18 5.70 -5.04 3.69
C GLY A 18 6.89 -5.84 3.16
N THR A 19 6.91 -7.16 3.37
CA THR A 19 7.99 -8.03 2.86
C THR A 19 7.65 -8.66 1.51
N THR A 20 8.68 -9.10 0.76
CA THR A 20 8.49 -9.87 -0.48
C THR A 20 7.94 -11.28 -0.17
N ILE A 21 7.44 -11.97 -1.20
CA ILE A 21 6.93 -13.35 -1.07
C ILE A 21 8.02 -14.29 -0.54
N GLU A 22 9.25 -14.16 -1.04
CA GLU A 22 10.40 -14.96 -0.60
C GLU A 22 10.70 -14.70 0.88
N LYS A 23 10.74 -13.43 1.28
CA LYS A 23 11.01 -13.05 2.67
C LYS A 23 9.88 -13.47 3.61
N THR A 24 8.63 -13.38 3.15
CA THR A 24 7.46 -13.90 3.87
C THR A 24 7.61 -15.40 4.12
N LYS A 25 8.00 -16.19 3.10
CA LYS A 25 8.22 -17.64 3.20
C LYS A 25 9.32 -17.96 4.22
N GLU A 26 10.48 -17.32 4.14
CA GLU A 26 11.58 -17.47 5.10
C GLU A 26 11.11 -17.14 6.54
N THR A 27 10.37 -16.05 6.70
CA THR A 27 9.84 -15.64 8.00
C THR A 27 8.89 -16.67 8.56
N MET A 28 7.97 -17.19 7.76
CA MET A 28 7.04 -18.24 8.19
C MET A 28 7.75 -19.51 8.62
N PHE A 29 8.77 -19.96 7.88
CA PHE A 29 9.59 -21.11 8.28
C PHE A 29 10.38 -20.84 9.58
N ARG A 30 10.81 -19.62 9.82
CA ARG A 30 11.48 -19.25 11.08
C ARG A 30 10.52 -19.35 12.28
N PHE A 31 9.25 -18.97 12.13
CA PHE A 31 8.23 -19.02 13.19
C PHE A 31 7.71 -20.44 13.44
N GLU A 32 7.40 -21.18 12.38
CA GLU A 32 6.65 -22.42 12.43
C GLU A 32 7.53 -23.66 12.25
N GLY A 33 8.70 -23.53 11.65
CA GLY A 33 9.64 -24.60 11.35
C GLY A 33 9.67 -24.99 9.87
N PRO A 34 10.69 -25.78 9.45
CA PRO A 34 10.93 -26.09 8.03
C PRO A 34 9.84 -26.97 7.39
N ASP A 35 9.08 -27.70 8.21
CA ASP A 35 8.01 -28.60 7.74
C ASP A 35 6.64 -27.89 7.61
N PHE A 36 6.60 -26.56 7.84
CA PHE A 36 5.37 -25.79 7.72
C PHE A 36 4.82 -25.85 6.28
N PRO A 37 3.54 -26.19 6.04
CA PRO A 37 2.97 -26.35 4.71
C PRO A 37 2.67 -25.00 4.07
N TYR A 38 3.72 -24.23 3.77
CA TYR A 38 3.64 -22.84 3.31
C TYR A 38 2.76 -22.66 2.06
N GLU A 39 2.92 -23.50 1.05
CA GLU A 39 2.18 -23.33 -0.21
C GLU A 39 0.67 -23.59 -0.02
N GLU A 40 0.30 -24.57 0.81
CA GLU A 40 -1.09 -24.83 1.18
C GLU A 40 -1.65 -23.67 2.02
N PHE A 41 -0.90 -23.24 3.04
CA PHE A 41 -1.28 -22.08 3.87
C PHE A 41 -1.50 -20.83 3.03
N ARG A 42 -0.59 -20.53 2.11
CA ARG A 42 -0.69 -19.36 1.20
C ARG A 42 -1.94 -19.44 0.32
N LYS A 43 -2.20 -20.63 -0.25
CA LYS A 43 -3.39 -20.87 -1.09
C LYS A 43 -4.69 -20.67 -0.29
N ASP A 44 -4.76 -21.24 0.91
CA ASP A 44 -5.94 -21.12 1.77
C ASP A 44 -6.16 -19.66 2.21
N THR A 45 -5.09 -18.96 2.57
CA THR A 45 -5.16 -17.55 2.95
C THR A 45 -5.63 -16.68 1.78
N SER A 46 -5.12 -16.94 0.58
CA SER A 46 -5.55 -16.24 -0.63
C SER A 46 -7.03 -16.51 -0.94
N ASN A 47 -7.46 -17.76 -0.88
CA ASN A 47 -8.86 -18.12 -1.12
C ASN A 47 -9.79 -17.46 -0.10
N ARG A 48 -9.41 -17.47 1.18
CA ARG A 48 -10.20 -16.82 2.24
C ARG A 48 -10.25 -15.30 2.08
N PHE A 49 -9.17 -14.68 1.64
CA PHE A 49 -9.14 -13.25 1.32
C PHE A 49 -10.12 -12.93 0.19
N HIS A 50 -10.10 -13.71 -0.90
CA HIS A 50 -11.02 -13.51 -2.02
C HIS A 50 -12.49 -13.72 -1.63
N GLU A 51 -12.77 -14.72 -0.81
CA GLU A 51 -14.11 -14.94 -0.27
C GLU A 51 -14.63 -13.74 0.52
N ILE A 52 -13.81 -13.19 1.41
CA ILE A 52 -14.15 -11.99 2.20
C ILE A 52 -14.33 -10.78 1.26
N GLU A 53 -13.41 -10.60 0.31
CA GLU A 53 -13.50 -9.53 -0.68
C GLU A 53 -14.81 -9.57 -1.48
N GLU A 54 -15.25 -10.77 -1.88
CA GLU A 54 -16.48 -10.96 -2.67
C GLU A 54 -17.76 -10.81 -1.85
N THR A 55 -17.75 -11.26 -0.57
CA THR A 55 -18.96 -11.29 0.27
C THR A 55 -19.15 -10.05 1.11
N GLU A 56 -18.07 -9.47 1.63
CA GLU A 56 -18.10 -8.36 2.58
C GLU A 56 -17.52 -7.06 1.98
N GLY A 57 -16.78 -7.17 0.86
CA GLY A 57 -15.99 -6.08 0.30
C GLY A 57 -14.73 -5.80 1.13
N LEU A 58 -13.89 -4.90 0.63
CA LEU A 58 -12.72 -4.43 1.37
C LEU A 58 -13.05 -3.12 2.11
N PRO A 59 -12.63 -2.99 3.37
CA PRO A 59 -12.84 -1.75 4.11
C PRO A 59 -12.08 -0.60 3.44
N VAL A 60 -12.74 0.53 3.29
CA VAL A 60 -12.13 1.77 2.78
C VAL A 60 -11.59 2.56 3.97
N LYS A 61 -10.36 3.03 3.87
CA LYS A 61 -9.72 3.83 4.91
C LYS A 61 -10.50 5.12 5.18
N LYS A 62 -10.52 5.53 6.45
CA LYS A 62 -11.16 6.78 6.89
C LYS A 62 -10.62 7.96 6.10
N GLY A 63 -11.52 8.76 5.54
CA GLY A 63 -11.18 9.96 4.77
C GLY A 63 -10.81 9.72 3.30
N ALA A 64 -10.76 8.46 2.83
CA ALA A 64 -10.37 8.18 1.44
C ALA A 64 -11.33 8.80 0.43
N ARG A 65 -12.63 8.70 0.66
CA ARG A 65 -13.64 9.28 -0.26
C ARG A 65 -13.58 10.81 -0.23
N GLU A 66 -13.44 11.39 0.94
CA GLU A 66 -13.38 12.83 1.18
C GLU A 66 -12.13 13.45 0.53
N LEU A 67 -10.97 12.79 0.70
CA LEU A 67 -9.72 13.23 0.05
C LEU A 67 -9.82 13.12 -1.47
N LEU A 68 -10.24 11.98 -1.99
CA LEU A 68 -10.32 11.74 -3.44
C LEU A 68 -11.34 12.64 -4.12
N SER A 69 -12.51 12.88 -3.51
CA SER A 69 -13.52 13.82 -4.03
C SER A 69 -12.95 15.23 -4.10
N TRP A 70 -12.32 15.70 -3.02
CA TRP A 70 -11.71 17.02 -3.02
C TRP A 70 -10.59 17.15 -4.06
N LEU A 71 -9.70 16.16 -4.20
CA LEU A 71 -8.66 16.17 -5.25
C LEU A 71 -9.26 16.30 -6.64
N LYS A 72 -10.32 15.54 -6.93
CA LYS A 72 -11.02 15.60 -8.21
C LYS A 72 -11.66 16.97 -8.47
N GLU A 73 -12.34 17.54 -7.48
CA GLU A 73 -12.96 18.88 -7.54
C GLU A 73 -11.92 19.98 -7.73
N SER A 74 -10.73 19.81 -7.16
CA SER A 74 -9.60 20.74 -7.29
C SER A 74 -8.85 20.61 -8.61
N GLY A 75 -9.18 19.62 -9.46
CA GLY A 75 -8.51 19.37 -10.73
C GLY A 75 -7.14 18.71 -10.60
N ALA A 76 -6.85 18.09 -9.46
CA ALA A 76 -5.61 17.34 -9.26
C ALA A 76 -5.57 16.08 -10.12
N ASN A 77 -4.38 15.73 -10.63
CA ASN A 77 -4.12 14.41 -11.20
C ASN A 77 -3.88 13.42 -10.05
N VAL A 78 -4.59 12.31 -10.07
CA VAL A 78 -4.52 11.29 -9.01
C VAL A 78 -4.00 9.97 -9.58
N GLY A 79 -2.85 9.53 -9.08
CA GLY A 79 -2.25 8.23 -9.43
C GLY A 79 -2.32 7.24 -8.27
N LEU A 80 -2.44 5.95 -8.58
CA LEU A 80 -2.30 4.86 -7.62
C LEU A 80 -1.14 3.97 -8.03
N ALA A 81 -0.23 3.70 -7.07
CA ALA A 81 0.93 2.82 -7.23
C ALA A 81 0.89 1.71 -6.16
N SER A 82 0.64 0.48 -6.57
CA SER A 82 0.46 -0.68 -5.67
C SER A 82 1.42 -1.81 -6.01
N SER A 83 1.93 -2.51 -5.00
CA SER A 83 2.66 -3.78 -5.20
C SER A 83 1.75 -4.92 -5.70
N THR A 84 0.45 -4.74 -5.59
CA THR A 84 -0.57 -5.65 -6.14
C THR A 84 -0.67 -5.46 -7.66
N ARG A 85 -1.04 -6.51 -8.39
CA ARG A 85 -1.25 -6.43 -9.86
C ARG A 85 -2.37 -5.44 -10.19
N SER A 86 -2.19 -4.67 -11.26
CA SER A 86 -3.13 -3.64 -11.70
C SER A 86 -4.55 -4.16 -11.92
N GLU A 87 -4.70 -5.36 -12.49
CA GLU A 87 -6.02 -6.00 -12.69
C GLU A 87 -6.77 -6.20 -11.37
N THR A 88 -6.06 -6.66 -10.33
CA THR A 88 -6.65 -6.83 -8.98
C THR A 88 -7.02 -5.48 -8.38
N VAL A 89 -6.13 -4.49 -8.48
CA VAL A 89 -6.36 -3.12 -7.98
C VAL A 89 -7.60 -2.51 -8.64
N ILE A 90 -7.71 -2.60 -9.97
CA ILE A 90 -8.86 -2.08 -10.72
C ILE A 90 -10.15 -2.73 -10.25
N ARG A 91 -10.17 -4.07 -10.10
CA ARG A 91 -11.34 -4.81 -9.60
C ARG A 91 -11.73 -4.33 -8.19
N GLN A 92 -10.77 -4.21 -7.28
CA GLN A 92 -11.00 -3.77 -5.90
C GLN A 92 -11.52 -2.33 -5.83
N LEU A 93 -10.92 -1.41 -6.57
CA LEU A 93 -11.38 -0.02 -6.63
C LEU A 93 -12.77 0.11 -7.26
N THR A 94 -13.09 -0.72 -8.24
CA THR A 94 -14.43 -0.77 -8.87
C THR A 94 -15.46 -1.23 -7.85
N HIS A 95 -15.20 -2.31 -7.11
CA HIS A 95 -16.10 -2.78 -6.05
C HIS A 95 -16.27 -1.75 -4.93
N ALA A 96 -15.19 -1.04 -4.56
CA ALA A 96 -15.25 0.03 -3.57
C ALA A 96 -15.92 1.32 -4.07
N GLY A 97 -16.22 1.44 -5.37
CA GLY A 97 -16.73 2.65 -6.00
C GLY A 97 -15.74 3.82 -5.92
N LEU A 98 -14.46 3.53 -6.15
CA LEU A 98 -13.37 4.52 -6.09
C LEU A 98 -12.60 4.66 -7.39
N ILE A 99 -12.78 3.77 -8.36
CA ILE A 99 -12.00 3.72 -9.61
C ILE A 99 -12.03 5.04 -10.39
N GLN A 100 -13.15 5.76 -10.35
CA GLN A 100 -13.37 7.00 -11.09
C GLN A 100 -12.51 8.18 -10.61
N TYR A 101 -11.85 8.06 -9.47
CA TYR A 101 -11.00 9.11 -8.93
C TYR A 101 -9.56 9.04 -9.45
N PHE A 102 -9.16 7.93 -10.04
CA PHE A 102 -7.77 7.70 -10.45
C PHE A 102 -7.58 7.88 -11.95
N ASP A 103 -6.64 8.75 -12.33
CA ASP A 103 -6.26 8.99 -13.72
C ASP A 103 -5.23 7.96 -14.20
N VAL A 104 -4.39 7.46 -13.28
CA VAL A 104 -3.35 6.46 -13.55
C VAL A 104 -3.35 5.38 -12.47
N ILE A 105 -3.25 4.12 -12.88
CA ILE A 105 -3.04 2.97 -11.98
C ILE A 105 -1.79 2.23 -12.43
N VAL A 106 -0.85 2.05 -11.51
CA VAL A 106 0.40 1.29 -11.71
C VAL A 106 0.43 0.11 -10.76
N GLY A 107 0.38 -1.09 -11.30
CA GLY A 107 0.51 -2.34 -10.55
C GLY A 107 1.96 -2.78 -10.41
N GLY A 108 2.21 -3.70 -9.47
CA GLY A 108 3.56 -4.20 -9.19
C GLY A 108 4.26 -4.85 -10.38
N GLU A 109 3.51 -5.42 -11.33
CA GLU A 109 4.04 -6.01 -12.57
C GLU A 109 4.57 -4.97 -13.56
N MET A 110 4.26 -3.69 -13.37
CA MET A 110 4.71 -2.60 -14.25
C MET A 110 6.03 -1.98 -13.78
N ALA A 111 6.46 -2.24 -12.55
CA ALA A 111 7.73 -1.79 -12.00
C ALA A 111 8.83 -2.82 -12.26
N LYS A 112 10.04 -2.37 -12.61
CA LYS A 112 11.19 -3.26 -12.80
C LYS A 112 11.66 -3.88 -11.49
N LYS A 113 11.61 -3.09 -10.42
CA LYS A 113 11.96 -3.50 -9.06
C LYS A 113 10.82 -3.12 -8.11
N SER A 114 10.59 -3.97 -7.12
CA SER A 114 9.56 -3.71 -6.09
C SER A 114 10.04 -2.71 -5.03
N LYS A 115 9.10 -2.10 -4.29
CA LYS A 115 9.40 -1.31 -3.10
C LYS A 115 10.37 -2.09 -2.18
N PRO A 116 11.43 -1.48 -1.65
CA PRO A 116 11.64 -0.04 -1.46
C PRO A 116 12.27 0.72 -2.64
N GLU A 117 12.56 0.07 -3.78
CA GLU A 117 13.07 0.77 -4.96
C GLU A 117 12.03 1.76 -5.52
N PRO A 118 12.46 2.87 -6.17
CA PRO A 118 11.55 3.96 -6.57
C PRO A 118 10.72 3.66 -7.82
N ASP A 119 10.97 2.56 -8.51
CA ASP A 119 10.53 2.27 -9.89
C ASP A 119 9.02 2.47 -10.07
N ILE A 120 8.19 2.04 -9.11
CA ILE A 120 6.73 2.09 -9.23
C ILE A 120 6.20 3.54 -9.21
N TYR A 121 6.78 4.42 -8.39
CA TYR A 121 6.40 5.83 -8.32
C TYR A 121 6.92 6.62 -9.50
N LEU A 122 8.15 6.32 -9.95
CA LEU A 122 8.70 6.91 -11.18
C LEU A 122 7.86 6.52 -12.41
N GLU A 123 7.39 5.28 -12.50
CA GLU A 123 6.48 4.87 -13.57
C GLU A 123 5.11 5.59 -13.47
N ALA A 124 4.58 5.80 -12.27
CA ALA A 124 3.35 6.56 -12.08
C ALA A 124 3.52 8.03 -12.52
N CYS A 125 4.56 8.70 -12.09
CA CYS A 125 4.86 10.08 -12.50
C CYS A 125 5.04 10.19 -14.02
N LYS A 126 5.78 9.25 -14.62
CA LYS A 126 5.98 9.20 -16.08
C LYS A 126 4.65 9.08 -16.83
N ARG A 127 3.74 8.22 -16.38
CA ARG A 127 2.42 8.03 -17.01
C ARG A 127 1.51 9.24 -16.84
N MET A 128 1.65 9.96 -15.74
CA MET A 128 0.95 11.23 -15.51
C MET A 128 1.59 12.41 -16.22
N GLY A 129 2.80 12.25 -16.78
CA GLY A 129 3.52 13.33 -17.46
C GLY A 129 4.02 14.43 -16.53
N ILE A 130 4.31 14.07 -15.26
CA ILE A 130 4.80 15.00 -14.21
C ILE A 130 6.19 14.61 -13.74
N THR A 131 6.90 15.53 -13.09
CA THR A 131 8.14 15.22 -12.37
C THR A 131 7.83 14.79 -10.94
N PRO A 132 8.65 13.89 -10.34
CA PRO A 132 8.42 13.42 -8.97
C PRO A 132 8.35 14.55 -7.94
N GLU A 133 9.19 15.58 -8.08
CA GLU A 133 9.28 16.72 -7.17
C GLU A 133 8.01 17.59 -7.17
N SER A 134 7.12 17.42 -8.15
CA SER A 134 5.83 18.11 -8.22
C SER A 134 4.67 17.30 -7.61
N ALA A 135 4.95 16.16 -6.99
CA ALA A 135 3.92 15.24 -6.53
C ALA A 135 4.06 14.91 -5.04
N TYR A 136 2.94 14.89 -4.35
CA TYR A 136 2.82 14.29 -3.03
C TYR A 136 2.54 12.79 -3.17
N GLY A 137 3.20 11.97 -2.32
CA GLY A 137 2.92 10.55 -2.21
C GLY A 137 2.41 10.20 -0.82
N VAL A 138 1.31 9.46 -0.73
CA VAL A 138 0.72 9.01 0.55
C VAL A 138 0.94 7.53 0.72
N GLU A 139 1.52 7.13 1.86
CA GLU A 139 1.91 5.74 2.15
C GLU A 139 1.68 5.38 3.62
N ASP A 140 1.53 4.05 3.88
CA ASP A 140 1.35 3.48 5.20
C ASP A 140 2.48 2.53 5.62
N SER A 141 3.32 2.12 4.68
CA SER A 141 4.36 1.09 4.86
C SER A 141 5.77 1.66 4.81
N TYR A 142 6.69 1.05 5.57
CA TYR A 142 8.09 1.46 5.60
C TYR A 142 8.76 1.36 4.22
N ASN A 143 8.50 0.26 3.49
CA ASN A 143 9.07 0.10 2.15
C ASN A 143 8.44 1.08 1.14
N GLY A 144 7.16 1.43 1.32
CA GLY A 144 6.51 2.45 0.53
C GLY A 144 7.09 3.83 0.77
N MET A 145 7.33 4.20 2.03
CA MET A 145 7.96 5.48 2.40
C MET A 145 9.38 5.60 1.84
N ARG A 146 10.20 4.54 1.97
CA ARG A 146 11.54 4.51 1.34
C ARG A 146 11.46 4.71 -0.17
N SER A 147 10.52 4.04 -0.81
CA SER A 147 10.30 4.11 -2.26
C SER A 147 9.85 5.50 -2.71
N LEU A 148 8.92 6.15 -1.99
CA LEU A 148 8.51 7.54 -2.24
C LEU A 148 9.68 8.52 -2.12
N HIS A 149 10.42 8.43 -1.02
CA HIS A 149 11.56 9.28 -0.76
C HIS A 149 12.65 9.09 -1.83
N ALA A 150 12.98 7.84 -2.17
CA ALA A 150 13.95 7.51 -3.20
C ALA A 150 13.53 7.97 -4.62
N ALA A 151 12.24 8.08 -4.88
CA ALA A 151 11.70 8.59 -6.13
C ALA A 151 11.70 10.13 -6.21
N GLY A 152 11.90 10.82 -5.09
CA GLY A 152 11.93 12.29 -5.01
C GLY A 152 10.55 12.95 -4.92
N LEU A 153 9.51 12.21 -4.55
CA LEU A 153 8.20 12.79 -4.22
C LEU A 153 8.22 13.44 -2.83
N HIS A 154 7.18 14.20 -2.51
CA HIS A 154 6.90 14.70 -1.16
C HIS A 154 6.19 13.61 -0.33
N PRO A 155 6.87 12.91 0.61
CA PRO A 155 6.29 11.74 1.26
C PRO A 155 5.41 12.14 2.45
N ILE A 156 4.14 11.71 2.42
CA ILE A 156 3.20 11.81 3.54
C ILE A 156 2.98 10.40 4.09
N MET A 157 3.23 10.18 5.37
CA MET A 157 2.92 8.90 6.01
C MET A 157 1.57 8.96 6.71
N VAL A 158 0.72 7.96 6.43
CA VAL A 158 -0.52 7.70 7.17
C VAL A 158 -0.42 6.30 7.77
N PRO A 159 0.01 6.16 9.03
CA PRO A 159 0.25 4.86 9.66
C PRO A 159 -1.00 3.99 9.68
N ASP A 160 -0.83 2.68 9.50
CA ASP A 160 -1.90 1.69 9.62
C ASP A 160 -1.53 0.57 10.60
N LEU A 161 -0.78 -0.42 10.12
CA LEU A 161 -0.40 -1.59 10.92
C LEU A 161 0.93 -1.42 11.67
N LEU A 162 1.76 -0.47 11.23
CA LEU A 162 3.08 -0.20 11.79
C LEU A 162 3.17 1.25 12.26
N GLU A 163 3.58 1.43 13.51
CA GLU A 163 3.87 2.75 14.07
C GLU A 163 5.12 3.36 13.41
N PRO A 164 5.16 4.69 13.19
CA PRO A 164 6.32 5.36 12.64
C PRO A 164 7.53 5.22 13.56
N ASN A 165 8.66 4.74 13.01
CA ASN A 165 9.94 4.73 13.71
C ASN A 165 10.78 5.98 13.35
N GLU A 166 11.98 6.11 13.91
CA GLU A 166 12.87 7.23 13.64
C GLU A 166 13.24 7.40 12.16
N GLU A 167 13.40 6.29 11.43
CA GLU A 167 13.64 6.33 9.99
C GLU A 167 12.43 6.94 9.25
N MET A 168 11.22 6.50 9.57
CA MET A 168 10.00 7.03 8.93
C MET A 168 9.80 8.52 9.24
N GLN A 169 10.13 8.94 10.47
CA GLN A 169 10.12 10.36 10.85
C GLN A 169 11.13 11.19 10.03
N SER A 170 12.26 10.62 9.65
CA SER A 170 13.27 11.29 8.83
C SER A 170 12.95 11.33 7.34
N LEU A 171 12.19 10.35 6.83
CA LEU A 171 11.83 10.26 5.41
C LEU A 171 10.56 11.01 5.07
N ALA A 172 9.62 11.11 6.01
CA ALA A 172 8.34 11.77 5.79
C ALA A 172 8.48 13.30 5.85
N GLU A 173 7.83 14.00 4.92
CA GLU A 173 7.60 15.44 5.05
C GLU A 173 6.66 15.72 6.23
N ILE A 174 5.63 14.87 6.36
CA ILE A 174 4.69 14.89 7.48
C ILE A 174 4.12 13.51 7.74
N ILE A 175 3.75 13.23 9.00
CA ILE A 175 3.03 12.03 9.42
C ILE A 175 1.67 12.45 9.95
N LEU A 176 0.59 11.92 9.38
CA LEU A 176 -0.78 12.29 9.67
C LEU A 176 -1.60 11.06 10.07
N PRO A 177 -2.60 11.20 10.97
CA PRO A 177 -3.32 10.06 11.52
C PRO A 177 -4.31 9.41 10.54
N ASP A 178 -4.82 10.16 9.55
CA ASP A 178 -5.78 9.67 8.56
C ASP A 178 -5.83 10.55 7.30
N LEU A 179 -6.61 10.13 6.32
CA LEU A 179 -6.72 10.82 5.03
C LEU A 179 -7.57 12.10 5.07
N ILE A 180 -8.31 12.35 6.15
CA ILE A 180 -8.96 13.66 6.38
C ILE A 180 -7.90 14.72 6.65
N GLU A 181 -6.95 14.40 7.53
CA GLU A 181 -5.85 15.31 7.86
C GLU A 181 -4.90 15.51 6.66
N VAL A 182 -4.72 14.49 5.81
CA VAL A 182 -3.99 14.63 4.52
C VAL A 182 -4.68 15.65 3.63
N ARG A 183 -6.00 15.56 3.46
CA ARG A 183 -6.77 16.53 2.67
C ARG A 183 -6.60 17.95 3.22
N ASP A 184 -6.70 18.11 4.52
CA ASP A 184 -6.66 19.42 5.16
C ASP A 184 -5.23 20.02 5.15
N TYR A 185 -4.20 19.16 5.25
CA TYR A 185 -2.82 19.56 5.00
C TYR A 185 -2.60 20.04 3.56
N LEU A 186 -3.02 19.24 2.57
CA LEU A 186 -2.84 19.56 1.16
C LEU A 186 -3.57 20.87 0.75
N LYS A 187 -4.72 21.19 1.34
CA LYS A 187 -5.42 22.48 1.11
C LYS A 187 -4.59 23.71 1.50
N ASN A 188 -3.59 23.55 2.36
CA ASN A 188 -2.78 24.65 2.83
C ASN A 188 -1.45 24.80 2.10
N VAL A 189 -0.99 23.76 1.39
CA VAL A 189 0.34 23.73 0.76
C VAL A 189 0.29 23.60 -0.76
N TRP A 190 -0.91 23.34 -1.32
CA TRP A 190 -1.11 23.12 -2.76
C TRP A 190 -1.93 24.22 -3.46
#